data_cb2c75b03d92f7326645b559d9bb1bba
#
_entry.id   cb2c75b03d92f7326645b559d9bb1bba
#
_cell.length_a   1.000
_cell.length_b   1.000
_cell.length_c   1.000
_cell.angle_alpha   90.00
_cell.angle_beta   90.00
_cell.angle_gamma   90.00
#
_symmetry.space_group_name_H-M   'P 1'
#
loop_
_entity.id
_entity.type
_entity.pdbx_description
1 polymer ?
#
loop_
_entity_poly.entity_id
_entity_poly.type
_entity_poly.pdbx_seq_one_letter_code
_entity_poly.pdbx_strand_id
1 'polypeptide(L)'
;MINSVEGKLKEILENRIVVETSGVGYDIFFPASNFKNLPELEENIKVFTYMHVKEDEMSLYGFLTREDKEMFLKLLTVSGVGPKGALSIISTLGFSTLMKAISSDDSKLIASVQGIGSKTASKICIELGDKVRKMSFEGKVDIIKSNNEINSKVNAIKDEAVEALVKLGYKESKARELISTLNLSGDETASDILKLALKK
;
A
#
# COMPACT_ATOMS: atom_id res chain seq x y z
N MET A 1 -9.22 -16.08 -17.50
CA MET A 1 -8.77 -15.63 -16.18
C MET A 1 -8.91 -14.11 -16.13
N ILE A 2 -9.53 -13.56 -15.08
CA ILE A 2 -9.72 -12.11 -14.93
C ILE A 2 -8.51 -11.55 -14.19
N ASN A 3 -7.70 -10.71 -14.86
CA ASN A 3 -6.44 -10.19 -14.30
C ASN A 3 -6.57 -8.81 -13.66
N SER A 4 -7.53 -8.02 -14.12
CA SER A 4 -7.92 -6.74 -13.55
C SER A 4 -9.35 -6.41 -13.93
N VAL A 5 -10.03 -5.62 -13.10
CA VAL A 5 -11.34 -5.02 -13.36
C VAL A 5 -11.18 -3.51 -13.23
N GLU A 6 -11.68 -2.76 -14.21
CA GLU A 6 -11.68 -1.30 -14.20
C GLU A 6 -13.10 -0.82 -14.49
N GLY A 7 -13.64 0.00 -13.61
CA GLY A 7 -15.01 0.47 -13.68
C GLY A 7 -15.40 1.34 -12.48
N LYS A 8 -16.69 1.51 -12.25
CA LYS A 8 -17.21 2.31 -11.14
C LYS A 8 -17.29 1.49 -9.85
N LEU A 9 -16.87 2.08 -8.75
CA LEU A 9 -17.08 1.51 -7.41
C LEU A 9 -18.54 1.68 -7.02
N LYS A 10 -19.28 0.58 -6.93
CA LYS A 10 -20.73 0.60 -6.64
C LYS A 10 -21.04 0.35 -5.17
N GLU A 11 -20.32 -0.57 -4.54
CA GLU A 11 -20.58 -0.96 -3.16
C GLU A 11 -19.27 -1.25 -2.42
N ILE A 12 -19.25 -0.93 -1.13
CA ILE A 12 -18.23 -1.32 -0.17
C ILE A 12 -18.90 -2.15 0.91
N LEU A 13 -18.52 -3.42 1.04
CA LEU A 13 -19.02 -4.36 2.02
C LEU A 13 -17.93 -4.66 3.06
N GLU A 14 -18.23 -5.46 4.09
CA GLU A 14 -17.28 -5.73 5.19
C GLU A 14 -15.89 -6.22 4.74
N ASN A 15 -15.85 -7.08 3.72
CA ASN A 15 -14.60 -7.67 3.19
C ASN A 15 -14.59 -7.78 1.66
N ARG A 16 -15.45 -7.03 0.98
CA ARG A 16 -15.65 -7.07 -0.48
C ARG A 16 -15.99 -5.69 -1.00
N ILE A 17 -15.74 -5.51 -2.27
CA ILE A 17 -16.21 -4.35 -3.05
C ILE A 17 -16.92 -4.84 -4.31
N VAL A 18 -17.86 -4.05 -4.80
CA VAL A 18 -18.49 -4.30 -6.11
C VAL A 18 -17.99 -3.24 -7.09
N VAL A 19 -17.37 -3.69 -8.17
CA VAL A 19 -16.93 -2.83 -9.27
C VAL A 19 -17.76 -3.15 -10.50
N GLU A 20 -18.48 -2.15 -11.02
CA GLU A 20 -19.31 -2.29 -12.22
C GLU A 20 -18.54 -1.83 -13.46
N THR A 21 -18.55 -2.68 -14.48
CA THR A 21 -18.03 -2.33 -15.81
C THR A 21 -18.99 -2.85 -16.87
N SER A 22 -19.39 -1.99 -17.80
CA SER A 22 -20.31 -2.34 -18.91
C SER A 22 -21.60 -3.02 -18.45
N GLY A 23 -22.17 -2.61 -17.31
CA GLY A 23 -23.41 -3.15 -16.76
C GLY A 23 -23.26 -4.49 -16.01
N VAL A 24 -22.03 -4.98 -15.81
CA VAL A 24 -21.73 -6.18 -15.02
C VAL A 24 -21.05 -5.78 -13.72
N GLY A 25 -21.65 -6.12 -12.58
CA GLY A 25 -21.07 -5.93 -11.25
C GLY A 25 -20.18 -7.11 -10.86
N TYR A 26 -18.92 -6.86 -10.59
CA TYR A 26 -17.95 -7.84 -10.09
C TYR A 26 -17.86 -7.75 -8.58
N ASP A 27 -18.25 -8.81 -7.88
CA ASP A 27 -18.08 -8.96 -6.43
C ASP A 27 -16.65 -9.45 -6.13
N ILE A 28 -15.86 -8.63 -5.46
CA ILE A 28 -14.42 -8.83 -5.32
C ILE A 28 -14.05 -8.83 -3.84
N PHE A 29 -13.51 -9.94 -3.32
CA PHE A 29 -12.90 -9.97 -1.99
C PHE A 29 -11.72 -9.00 -1.94
N PHE A 30 -11.73 -8.12 -0.94
CA PHE A 30 -10.81 -6.99 -0.89
C PHE A 30 -10.24 -6.78 0.52
N PRO A 31 -8.92 -6.45 0.66
CA PRO A 31 -8.31 -6.24 1.96
C PRO A 31 -8.91 -5.02 2.67
N ALA A 32 -9.46 -5.21 3.89
CA ALA A 32 -10.07 -4.13 4.65
C ALA A 32 -9.09 -3.00 5.00
N SER A 33 -7.78 -3.30 5.12
CA SER A 33 -6.72 -2.30 5.31
C SER A 33 -6.67 -1.24 4.20
N ASN A 34 -7.14 -1.59 2.99
CA ASN A 34 -7.10 -0.72 1.82
C ASN A 34 -8.40 0.07 1.60
N PHE A 35 -9.44 -0.13 2.42
CA PHE A 35 -10.72 0.59 2.27
C PHE A 35 -10.57 2.10 2.37
N LYS A 36 -9.67 2.59 3.23
CA LYS A 36 -9.36 4.02 3.35
C LYS A 36 -8.75 4.66 2.09
N ASN A 37 -8.26 3.84 1.18
CA ASN A 37 -7.63 4.26 -0.07
C ASN A 37 -8.58 4.09 -1.28
N LEU A 38 -9.83 3.67 -1.04
CA LEU A 38 -10.84 3.57 -2.09
C LEU A 38 -11.34 4.97 -2.47
N PRO A 39 -11.69 5.19 -3.74
CA PRO A 39 -12.40 6.39 -4.17
C PRO A 39 -13.82 6.42 -3.60
N GLU A 40 -14.54 7.52 -3.82
CA GLU A 40 -15.96 7.59 -3.47
C GLU A 40 -16.80 6.66 -4.36
N LEU A 41 -18.01 6.33 -3.87
CA LEU A 41 -18.93 5.53 -4.68
C LEU A 41 -19.25 6.27 -5.99
N GLU A 42 -19.47 5.52 -7.06
CA GLU A 42 -19.67 5.99 -8.44
C GLU A 42 -18.41 6.53 -9.14
N GLU A 43 -17.27 6.62 -8.45
CA GLU A 43 -15.99 6.97 -9.07
C GLU A 43 -15.31 5.75 -9.71
N ASN A 44 -14.40 6.03 -10.64
CA ASN A 44 -13.65 4.98 -11.35
C ASN A 44 -12.55 4.41 -10.47
N ILE A 45 -12.45 3.09 -10.47
CA ILE A 45 -11.39 2.34 -9.80
C ILE A 45 -10.84 1.27 -10.71
N LYS A 46 -9.53 1.02 -10.61
CA LYS A 46 -8.87 -0.15 -11.20
C LYS A 46 -8.39 -1.07 -10.11
N VAL A 47 -8.80 -2.32 -10.19
CA VAL A 47 -8.47 -3.39 -9.22
C VAL A 47 -7.73 -4.50 -9.94
N PHE A 48 -6.55 -4.86 -9.45
CA PHE A 48 -5.81 -6.04 -9.93
C PHE A 48 -6.40 -7.28 -9.28
N THR A 49 -6.81 -8.26 -10.06
CA THR A 49 -7.59 -9.39 -9.55
C THR A 49 -6.88 -10.73 -9.73
N TYR A 50 -7.16 -11.64 -8.83
CA TYR A 50 -6.88 -13.06 -8.94
C TYR A 50 -8.21 -13.82 -8.90
N MET A 51 -8.47 -14.66 -9.90
CA MET A 51 -9.66 -15.49 -9.98
C MET A 51 -9.34 -16.89 -9.46
N HIS A 52 -10.01 -17.27 -8.37
CA HIS A 52 -9.95 -18.59 -7.79
C HIS A 52 -11.16 -19.40 -8.26
N VAL A 53 -10.90 -20.54 -8.87
CA VAL A 53 -11.94 -21.42 -9.43
C VAL A 53 -11.86 -22.78 -8.75
N LYS A 54 -12.98 -23.23 -8.23
CA LYS A 54 -13.23 -24.60 -7.75
C LYS A 54 -14.42 -25.17 -8.49
N GLU A 55 -14.75 -26.43 -8.22
CA GLU A 55 -15.89 -27.11 -8.85
C GLU A 55 -17.22 -26.42 -8.54
N ASP A 56 -17.37 -25.87 -7.35
CA ASP A 56 -18.59 -25.29 -6.78
C ASP A 56 -18.51 -23.76 -6.53
N GLU A 57 -17.35 -23.13 -6.73
CA GLU A 57 -17.15 -21.72 -6.39
C GLU A 57 -16.19 -21.02 -7.36
N MET A 58 -16.57 -19.84 -7.81
CA MET A 58 -15.68 -18.89 -8.46
C MET A 58 -15.60 -17.61 -7.62
N SER A 59 -14.40 -17.25 -7.20
CA SER A 59 -14.18 -16.08 -6.35
C SER A 59 -13.12 -15.16 -6.95
N LEU A 60 -13.36 -13.84 -6.90
CA LEU A 60 -12.36 -12.82 -7.26
C LEU A 60 -11.75 -12.23 -5.99
N TYR A 61 -10.44 -12.11 -5.97
CA TYR A 61 -9.65 -11.43 -4.96
C TYR A 61 -8.97 -10.23 -5.59
N GLY A 62 -9.12 -9.03 -5.01
CA GLY A 62 -8.69 -7.78 -5.61
C GLY A 62 -7.72 -6.99 -4.75
N PHE A 63 -6.88 -6.18 -5.43
CA PHE A 63 -5.81 -5.41 -4.83
C PHE A 63 -5.68 -4.08 -5.58
N LEU A 64 -5.33 -3.00 -4.86
CA LEU A 64 -5.07 -1.69 -5.48
C LEU A 64 -3.74 -1.67 -6.23
N THR A 65 -2.76 -2.43 -5.76
CA THR A 65 -1.42 -2.45 -6.35
C THR A 65 -1.07 -3.83 -6.93
N ARG A 66 -0.14 -3.85 -7.86
CA ARG A 66 0.40 -5.11 -8.39
C ARG A 66 1.23 -5.84 -7.34
N GLU A 67 1.92 -5.09 -6.50
CA GLU A 67 2.77 -5.59 -5.42
C GLU A 67 1.95 -6.38 -4.39
N ASP A 68 0.80 -5.86 -3.97
CA ASP A 68 -0.12 -6.58 -3.07
C ASP A 68 -0.61 -7.89 -3.72
N LYS A 69 -0.98 -7.83 -5.01
CA LYS A 69 -1.38 -9.03 -5.76
C LYS A 69 -0.25 -10.06 -5.87
N GLU A 70 0.97 -9.61 -6.15
CA GLU A 70 2.14 -10.50 -6.22
C GLU A 70 2.45 -11.14 -4.86
N MET A 71 2.35 -10.38 -3.78
CA MET A 71 2.50 -10.91 -2.43
C MET A 71 1.42 -11.95 -2.13
N PHE A 72 0.17 -11.68 -2.49
CA PHE A 72 -0.92 -12.64 -2.36
C PHE A 72 -0.62 -13.94 -3.11
N LEU A 73 -0.16 -13.85 -4.37
CA LEU A 73 0.21 -15.03 -5.17
C LEU A 73 1.37 -15.81 -4.53
N LYS A 74 2.36 -15.13 -3.95
CA LYS A 74 3.45 -15.78 -3.22
C LYS A 74 2.95 -16.50 -1.97
N LEU A 75 2.05 -15.89 -1.20
CA LEU A 75 1.43 -16.54 -0.04
C LEU A 75 0.68 -17.83 -0.44
N LEU A 76 0.00 -17.83 -1.58
CA LEU A 76 -0.68 -19.04 -2.09
C LEU A 76 0.28 -20.18 -2.44
N THR A 77 1.57 -19.92 -2.66
CA THR A 77 2.56 -21.00 -2.89
C THR A 77 2.94 -21.74 -1.62
N VAL A 78 2.63 -21.17 -0.44
CA VAL A 78 2.97 -21.77 0.85
C VAL A 78 1.91 -22.80 1.25
N SER A 79 2.36 -24.03 1.52
CA SER A 79 1.45 -25.10 1.94
C SER A 79 0.69 -24.75 3.23
N GLY A 80 -0.63 -24.79 3.16
CA GLY A 80 -1.54 -24.45 4.26
C GLY A 80 -2.03 -22.99 4.24
N VAL A 81 -1.67 -22.21 3.20
CA VAL A 81 -2.21 -20.86 2.97
C VAL A 81 -3.15 -20.88 1.79
N GLY A 82 -4.45 -20.80 2.06
CA GLY A 82 -5.46 -20.62 1.01
C GLY A 82 -5.78 -19.15 0.73
N PRO A 83 -6.62 -18.85 -0.29
CA PRO A 83 -6.92 -17.47 -0.68
C PRO A 83 -7.49 -16.61 0.46
N LYS A 84 -8.39 -17.15 1.27
CA LYS A 84 -8.96 -16.43 2.44
C LYS A 84 -7.88 -16.10 3.48
N GLY A 85 -6.98 -17.05 3.76
CA GLY A 85 -5.86 -16.85 4.68
C GLY A 85 -4.85 -15.83 4.17
N ALA A 86 -4.49 -15.90 2.89
CA ALA A 86 -3.60 -14.93 2.25
C ALA A 86 -4.19 -13.52 2.26
N LEU A 87 -5.48 -13.37 1.98
CA LEU A 87 -6.18 -12.09 2.07
C LEU A 87 -6.21 -11.55 3.50
N SER A 88 -6.49 -12.41 4.50
CA SER A 88 -6.49 -12.04 5.92
C SER A 88 -5.12 -11.53 6.37
N ILE A 89 -4.02 -12.17 5.95
CA ILE A 89 -2.66 -11.73 6.24
C ILE A 89 -2.42 -10.32 5.68
N ILE A 90 -2.73 -10.10 4.41
CA ILE A 90 -2.53 -8.80 3.75
C ILE A 90 -3.44 -7.74 4.38
N SER A 91 -4.69 -8.08 4.68
CA SER A 91 -5.65 -7.18 5.30
C SER A 91 -5.22 -6.73 6.69
N THR A 92 -4.62 -7.62 7.48
CA THR A 92 -4.23 -7.34 8.87
C THR A 92 -2.88 -6.62 8.96
N LEU A 93 -1.87 -7.10 8.23
CA LEU A 93 -0.50 -6.61 8.34
C LEU A 93 -0.18 -5.52 7.30
N GLY A 94 -0.83 -5.54 6.14
CA GLY A 94 -0.44 -4.73 5.00
C GLY A 94 0.88 -5.20 4.38
N PHE A 95 1.16 -4.73 3.15
CA PHE A 95 2.34 -5.15 2.39
C PHE A 95 3.66 -4.90 3.12
N SER A 96 3.89 -3.66 3.59
CA SER A 96 5.17 -3.26 4.19
C SER A 96 5.50 -4.00 5.48
N THR A 97 4.51 -4.20 6.36
CA THR A 97 4.70 -4.91 7.64
C THR A 97 4.94 -6.39 7.39
N LEU A 98 4.17 -6.99 6.47
CA LEU A 98 4.34 -8.38 6.08
C LEU A 98 5.74 -8.65 5.48
N MET A 99 6.20 -7.78 4.57
CA MET A 99 7.55 -7.86 4.00
C MET A 99 8.63 -7.82 5.08
N LYS A 100 8.50 -6.92 6.06
CA LYS A 100 9.42 -6.81 7.20
C LYS A 100 9.38 -8.08 8.04
N ALA A 101 8.19 -8.56 8.41
CA ALA A 101 8.03 -9.77 9.22
C ALA A 101 8.69 -10.99 8.57
N ILE A 102 8.47 -11.20 7.26
CA ILE A 102 9.10 -12.30 6.52
C ILE A 102 10.63 -12.11 6.45
N SER A 103 11.12 -10.90 6.20
CA SER A 103 12.57 -10.63 6.08
C SER A 103 13.32 -10.80 7.41
N SER A 104 12.67 -10.50 8.53
CA SER A 104 13.24 -10.63 9.89
C SER A 104 12.89 -11.95 10.58
N ASP A 105 12.23 -12.89 9.88
CA ASP A 105 11.77 -14.18 10.43
C ASP A 105 10.81 -14.03 11.64
N ASP A 106 10.01 -12.95 11.67
CA ASP A 106 9.03 -12.70 12.72
C ASP A 106 7.74 -13.51 12.47
N SER A 107 7.84 -14.81 12.64
CA SER A 107 6.69 -15.70 12.51
C SER A 107 5.61 -15.47 13.58
N LYS A 108 5.96 -14.87 14.73
CA LYS A 108 4.98 -14.53 15.79
C LYS A 108 4.01 -13.45 15.31
N LEU A 109 4.51 -12.42 14.65
CA LEU A 109 3.67 -11.37 14.08
C LEU A 109 2.72 -11.93 13.02
N ILE A 110 3.18 -12.83 12.15
CA ILE A 110 2.33 -13.47 11.15
C ILE A 110 1.30 -14.41 11.82
N ALA A 111 1.67 -15.11 12.87
CA ALA A 111 0.76 -15.99 13.60
C ALA A 111 -0.31 -15.23 14.42
N SER A 112 -0.16 -13.93 14.64
CA SER A 112 -1.19 -13.08 15.28
C SER A 112 -2.41 -12.86 14.39
N VAL A 113 -2.29 -13.12 13.09
CA VAL A 113 -3.40 -13.01 12.13
C VAL A 113 -4.40 -14.13 12.34
N GLN A 114 -5.65 -13.77 12.47
CA GLN A 114 -6.73 -14.76 12.68
C GLN A 114 -6.76 -15.82 11.56
N GLY A 115 -6.79 -17.08 11.96
CA GLY A 115 -6.79 -18.21 11.04
C GLY A 115 -5.41 -18.67 10.58
N ILE A 116 -4.33 -18.04 11.05
CA ILE A 116 -2.95 -18.44 10.73
C ILE A 116 -2.28 -19.02 11.97
N GLY A 117 -2.03 -20.33 11.92
CA GLY A 117 -1.33 -21.02 13.00
C GLY A 117 0.19 -20.79 12.98
N SER A 118 0.86 -20.99 14.14
CA SER A 118 2.31 -20.82 14.27
C SER A 118 3.12 -21.65 13.26
N LYS A 119 2.69 -22.88 12.98
CA LYS A 119 3.33 -23.74 11.97
C LYS A 119 3.25 -23.14 10.56
N THR A 120 2.09 -22.58 10.18
CA THR A 120 1.90 -21.93 8.89
C THR A 120 2.71 -20.65 8.81
N ALA A 121 2.70 -19.84 9.86
CA ALA A 121 3.50 -18.62 9.94
C ALA A 121 5.01 -18.88 9.78
N SER A 122 5.54 -19.90 10.45
CA SER A 122 6.95 -20.30 10.29
C SER A 122 7.26 -20.76 8.86
N LYS A 123 6.36 -21.52 8.23
CA LYS A 123 6.52 -21.90 6.81
C LYS A 123 6.54 -20.67 5.88
N ILE A 124 5.68 -19.68 6.12
CA ILE A 124 5.67 -18.43 5.34
C ILE A 124 7.04 -17.76 5.40
N CYS A 125 7.62 -17.60 6.59
CA CYS A 125 8.94 -16.99 6.75
C CYS A 125 10.03 -17.81 6.02
N ILE A 126 10.05 -19.12 6.18
CA ILE A 126 11.06 -20.01 5.56
C ILE A 126 10.94 -20.00 4.03
N GLU A 127 9.73 -20.26 3.50
CA GLU A 127 9.54 -20.44 2.06
C GLU A 127 9.58 -19.13 1.26
N LEU A 128 9.20 -18.00 1.90
CA LEU A 128 9.19 -16.71 1.24
C LEU A 128 10.36 -15.80 1.60
N GLY A 129 11.13 -16.11 2.65
CA GLY A 129 12.21 -15.26 3.14
C GLY A 129 13.22 -14.86 2.06
N ASP A 130 13.72 -15.82 1.28
CA ASP A 130 14.66 -15.54 0.20
C ASP A 130 14.03 -14.79 -0.98
N LYS A 131 12.77 -15.12 -1.32
CA LYS A 131 12.03 -14.47 -2.41
C LYS A 131 11.75 -13.00 -2.06
N VAL A 132 11.36 -12.75 -0.82
CA VAL A 132 11.05 -11.41 -0.30
C VAL A 132 12.31 -10.57 -0.17
N ARG A 133 13.41 -11.13 0.29
CA ARG A 133 14.72 -10.44 0.31
C ARG A 133 15.14 -9.99 -1.09
N LYS A 134 15.00 -10.84 -2.11
CA LYS A 134 15.28 -10.47 -3.51
C LYS A 134 14.38 -9.36 -4.00
N MET A 135 13.05 -9.43 -3.75
CA MET A 135 12.11 -8.34 -4.09
C MET A 135 12.48 -7.02 -3.40
N SER A 136 12.93 -7.06 -2.15
CA SER A 136 13.39 -5.86 -1.43
C SER A 136 14.67 -5.27 -2.05
N PHE A 137 15.49 -6.07 -2.71
CA PHE A 137 16.66 -5.58 -3.46
C PHE A 137 16.26 -5.00 -4.82
N GLU A 138 15.40 -5.68 -5.58
CA GLU A 138 14.93 -5.23 -6.89
C GLU A 138 13.97 -4.02 -6.76
N GLY A 139 13.03 -4.05 -5.83
CA GLY A 139 12.11 -2.94 -5.56
C GLY A 139 12.77 -1.73 -4.87
N LYS A 140 13.89 -1.90 -4.14
CA LYS A 140 14.66 -0.76 -3.64
C LYS A 140 15.35 0.03 -4.76
N VAL A 141 15.65 -0.58 -5.90
CA VAL A 141 16.22 0.15 -7.04
C VAL A 141 15.16 1.03 -7.70
N ASP A 142 13.90 0.62 -7.76
CA ASP A 142 12.82 1.40 -8.40
C ASP A 142 12.05 2.28 -7.41
N ILE A 143 11.78 1.81 -6.19
CA ILE A 143 11.16 2.60 -5.12
C ILE A 143 12.13 3.62 -4.52
N ILE A 144 13.43 3.31 -4.45
CA ILE A 144 14.46 4.28 -4.05
C ILE A 144 14.65 5.33 -5.16
N LYS A 145 14.52 5.00 -6.43
CA LYS A 145 14.54 6.01 -7.50
C LYS A 145 13.29 6.89 -7.48
N SER A 146 12.09 6.35 -7.38
CA SER A 146 10.87 7.16 -7.40
C SER A 146 10.58 7.86 -6.06
N ASN A 147 10.73 7.20 -4.91
CA ASN A 147 10.53 7.83 -3.61
C ASN A 147 11.71 8.69 -3.14
N ASN A 148 12.96 8.39 -3.55
CA ASN A 148 14.08 9.30 -3.28
C ASN A 148 14.06 10.51 -4.21
N GLU A 149 13.60 10.41 -5.44
CA GLU A 149 13.44 11.59 -6.29
C GLU A 149 12.29 12.49 -5.83
N ILE A 150 11.15 11.94 -5.42
CA ILE A 150 10.02 12.71 -4.90
C ILE A 150 10.33 13.22 -3.48
N ASN A 151 10.80 12.39 -2.56
CA ASN A 151 11.15 12.82 -1.21
C ASN A 151 12.41 13.69 -1.16
N SER A 152 13.40 13.49 -2.04
CA SER A 152 14.56 14.37 -2.11
C SER A 152 14.21 15.73 -2.74
N LYS A 153 13.33 15.77 -3.75
CA LYS A 153 12.80 17.03 -4.28
C LYS A 153 11.95 17.76 -3.25
N VAL A 154 11.01 17.10 -2.58
CA VAL A 154 10.16 17.71 -1.56
C VAL A 154 10.99 18.18 -0.34
N ASN A 155 11.98 17.41 0.10
CA ASN A 155 12.87 17.82 1.19
C ASN A 155 13.80 18.95 0.76
N ALA A 156 14.36 18.92 -0.44
CA ALA A 156 15.17 20.02 -0.98
C ALA A 156 14.37 21.32 -1.08
N ILE A 157 13.12 21.26 -1.56
CA ILE A 157 12.21 22.42 -1.65
C ILE A 157 11.86 22.95 -0.24
N LYS A 158 11.65 22.06 0.74
CA LYS A 158 11.42 22.45 2.14
C LYS A 158 12.65 23.10 2.76
N ASP A 159 13.83 22.54 2.56
CA ASP A 159 15.08 23.09 3.07
C ASP A 159 15.39 24.46 2.44
N GLU A 160 15.14 24.65 1.16
CA GLU A 160 15.25 25.93 0.46
C GLU A 160 14.28 26.97 1.03
N ALA A 161 13.04 26.59 1.36
CA ALA A 161 12.07 27.46 2.01
C ALA A 161 12.48 27.80 3.45
N VAL A 162 13.09 26.86 4.20
CA VAL A 162 13.67 27.13 5.54
C VAL A 162 14.79 28.15 5.43
N GLU A 163 15.74 27.99 4.50
CA GLU A 163 16.83 28.97 4.30
C GLU A 163 16.31 30.36 3.95
N ALA A 164 15.27 30.43 3.12
CA ALA A 164 14.64 31.70 2.77
C ALA A 164 14.02 32.39 4.00
N LEU A 165 13.33 31.64 4.88
CA LEU A 165 12.80 32.19 6.15
C LEU A 165 13.91 32.63 7.08
N VAL A 166 15.02 31.91 7.17
CA VAL A 166 16.18 32.29 7.99
C VAL A 166 16.82 33.60 7.48
N LYS A 167 16.94 33.76 6.15
CA LYS A 167 17.40 35.02 5.52
C LYS A 167 16.46 36.17 5.77
N LEU A 168 15.17 35.92 6.02
CA LEU A 168 14.18 36.94 6.43
C LEU A 168 14.16 37.21 7.94
N GLY A 169 15.08 36.58 8.71
CA GLY A 169 15.27 36.86 10.14
C GLY A 169 14.57 35.87 11.09
N TYR A 170 13.95 34.82 10.59
CA TYR A 170 13.37 33.78 11.45
C TYR A 170 14.47 32.87 12.04
N LYS A 171 14.29 32.43 13.28
CA LYS A 171 15.15 31.36 13.84
C LYS A 171 14.89 30.04 13.11
N GLU A 172 15.94 29.28 12.81
CA GLU A 172 15.85 28.05 12.06
C GLU A 172 14.82 27.05 12.64
N SER A 173 14.80 26.90 13.97
CA SER A 173 13.82 26.04 14.66
C SER A 173 12.37 26.47 14.39
N LYS A 174 12.11 27.80 14.36
CA LYS A 174 10.79 28.34 14.09
C LYS A 174 10.41 28.22 12.63
N ALA A 175 11.37 28.39 11.71
CA ALA A 175 11.16 28.18 10.28
C ALA A 175 10.80 26.72 9.96
N ARG A 176 11.50 25.75 10.56
CA ARG A 176 11.19 24.31 10.41
C ARG A 176 9.82 23.97 10.99
N GLU A 177 9.44 24.51 12.13
CA GLU A 177 8.13 24.33 12.75
C GLU A 177 7.00 24.86 11.84
N LEU A 178 7.14 26.09 11.33
CA LEU A 178 6.15 26.70 10.42
C LEU A 178 5.94 25.84 9.16
N ILE A 179 7.01 25.37 8.52
CA ILE A 179 6.91 24.56 7.31
C ILE A 179 6.32 23.16 7.62
N SER A 180 6.61 22.58 8.79
CA SER A 180 6.06 21.28 9.18
C SER A 180 4.55 21.28 9.40
N THR A 181 3.96 22.44 9.73
CA THR A 181 2.51 22.61 9.94
C THR A 181 1.71 22.91 8.67
N LEU A 182 2.39 23.02 7.51
CA LEU A 182 1.73 23.24 6.22
C LEU A 182 1.29 21.91 5.59
N ASN A 183 0.02 21.85 5.17
CA ASN A 183 -0.45 20.77 4.32
C ASN A 183 -0.01 21.06 2.88
N LEU A 184 1.00 20.34 2.42
CA LEU A 184 1.57 20.47 1.08
C LEU A 184 1.05 19.33 0.20
N SER A 185 0.60 19.67 -1.01
CA SER A 185 0.11 18.70 -2.01
C SER A 185 1.25 17.99 -2.75
N GLY A 186 2.47 18.51 -2.66
CA GLY A 186 3.67 17.92 -3.27
C GLY A 186 4.12 18.56 -4.59
N ASP A 187 3.32 19.46 -5.17
CA ASP A 187 3.61 20.18 -6.42
C ASP A 187 4.04 21.65 -6.19
N GLU A 188 4.11 22.10 -4.93
CA GLU A 188 4.45 23.47 -4.58
C GLU A 188 5.94 23.77 -4.78
N THR A 189 6.24 24.98 -5.24
CA THR A 189 7.60 25.52 -5.29
C THR A 189 8.02 26.07 -3.92
N ALA A 190 9.35 26.24 -3.69
CA ALA A 190 9.88 26.87 -2.47
C ALA A 190 9.26 28.26 -2.22
N SER A 191 8.99 29.02 -3.30
CA SER A 191 8.31 30.33 -3.24
C SER A 191 6.87 30.24 -2.75
N ASP A 192 6.14 29.21 -3.15
CA ASP A 192 4.75 29.00 -2.72
C ASP A 192 4.69 28.58 -1.26
N ILE A 193 5.59 27.69 -0.82
CA ILE A 193 5.73 27.28 0.58
C ILE A 193 6.10 28.50 1.46
N LEU A 194 7.01 29.35 0.98
CA LEU A 194 7.38 30.58 1.68
C LEU A 194 6.19 31.53 1.84
N LYS A 195 5.40 31.75 0.78
CA LYS A 195 4.20 32.60 0.84
C LYS A 195 3.16 32.03 1.80
N LEU A 196 2.97 30.72 1.83
CA LEU A 196 2.05 30.05 2.76
C LEU A 196 2.52 30.16 4.22
N ALA A 197 3.83 30.05 4.47
CA ALA A 197 4.42 30.19 5.79
C ALA A 197 4.31 31.62 6.34
N LEU A 198 4.43 32.64 5.47
CA LEU A 198 4.34 34.07 5.85
C LEU A 198 2.90 34.57 6.03
N LYS A 199 1.88 33.81 5.60
CA LYS A 199 0.45 34.14 5.79
C LYS A 199 -0.12 33.67 7.11
N LYS A 200 0.63 32.89 7.88
CA LYS A 200 0.25 32.38 9.20
C LYS A 200 0.94 33.18 10.31
#